data_f72b094197ceb116bf5213f6876169be
#
_entry.id   f72b094197ceb116bf5213f6876169be
#
_cell.length_a   1.000
_cell.length_b   1.000
_cell.length_c   1.000
_cell.angle_alpha   90.00
_cell.angle_beta   90.00
_cell.angle_gamma   90.00
#
_symmetry.space_group_name_H-M   'P 1'
#
loop_
_entity.id
_entity.type
_entity.pdbx_description
1 polymer ?
#
loop_
_entity_poly.entity_id
_entity_poly.type
_entity_poly.pdbx_seq_one_letter_code
_entity_poly.pdbx_strand_id
1 'polypeptide(L)'
;MFQLIYGRAVRRITSEYKIFAEEWDGEAGRIVLPTPSSPRYAHLVSVESALQWELNRLQRMVQESEKSTVEVSLDELAANFSSGVARPDSVFNFIRGQISHKKQIGKVRSSETYRSMLNSFTYFRKGVDMTFDMMDGALMELYEAWMRKCGLARNSTSFYMRILRTNYKLAVEKGLTPDRHPFRNVYCGIDKTVKRSLSFSEVKRINGLDLSRKPSMDFARDMFMFSFCTRGMSFIDMAYLKKTDLNNGCLTYRRKKTGQLMTIEWTKQMQDIIDKYKSNDTSYLLPIITREDGNERRQYQNQMRKINRLLKDIANQARLPLSLSMYYTRHSWATIARGRDVPL
;
A
#
# COMPACT_ATOMS: atom_id res chain seq x y z
N MET A 1 2.46 33.86 -9.63
CA MET A 1 1.81 34.20 -10.91
C MET A 1 2.91 34.50 -11.93
N PHE A 2 2.86 33.84 -13.10
CA PHE A 2 3.77 34.12 -14.23
C PHE A 2 3.13 35.09 -15.18
N GLN A 3 3.93 35.90 -15.88
CA GLN A 3 3.50 36.76 -16.96
C GLN A 3 4.22 36.38 -18.26
N LEU A 4 3.44 36.09 -19.29
CA LEU A 4 3.90 35.97 -20.68
C LEU A 4 3.66 37.27 -21.38
N ILE A 5 4.72 37.87 -21.96
CA ILE A 5 4.67 39.13 -22.67
C ILE A 5 5.20 38.90 -24.08
N TYR A 6 4.42 39.23 -25.10
CA TYR A 6 4.85 39.21 -26.49
C TYR A 6 4.28 40.43 -27.23
N GLY A 7 5.14 41.28 -27.66
CA GLY A 7 4.74 42.57 -28.21
C GLY A 7 3.96 43.40 -27.19
N ARG A 8 2.70 43.73 -27.52
CA ARG A 8 1.78 44.47 -26.63
C ARG A 8 0.83 43.56 -25.85
N ALA A 9 0.86 42.26 -26.10
CA ALA A 9 -0.05 41.30 -25.43
C ALA A 9 0.59 40.76 -24.17
N VAL A 10 -0.22 40.65 -23.08
CA VAL A 10 0.18 40.11 -21.80
C VAL A 10 -0.81 39.03 -21.40
N ARG A 11 -0.29 37.87 -21.01
CA ARG A 11 -1.09 36.80 -20.38
C ARG A 11 -0.55 36.45 -19.01
N ARG A 12 -1.47 36.30 -18.02
CA ARG A 12 -1.14 35.97 -16.66
C ARG A 12 -1.54 34.51 -16.38
N ILE A 13 -0.59 33.74 -15.87
CA ILE A 13 -0.79 32.34 -15.49
C ILE A 13 -0.66 32.25 -13.97
N THR A 14 -1.71 31.79 -13.29
CA THR A 14 -1.73 31.63 -11.83
C THR A 14 -1.02 30.34 -11.46
N SER A 15 -0.09 30.39 -10.50
CA SER A 15 0.49 29.21 -9.91
C SER A 15 -0.40 28.64 -8.79
N GLU A 16 -0.28 27.35 -8.51
CA GLU A 16 -1.03 26.69 -7.43
C GLU A 16 -0.44 26.98 -6.03
N TYR A 17 0.75 27.57 -5.98
CA TYR A 17 1.46 27.81 -4.71
C TYR A 17 0.99 29.10 -4.05
N LYS A 18 0.79 29.01 -2.72
CA LYS A 18 0.39 30.14 -1.87
C LYS A 18 1.50 30.42 -0.87
N ILE A 19 1.95 31.66 -0.82
CA ILE A 19 2.93 32.19 0.14
C ILE A 19 2.39 33.47 0.76
N PHE A 20 2.93 33.87 1.89
CA PHE A 20 2.62 35.16 2.49
C PHE A 20 3.30 36.32 1.74
N ALA A 21 2.77 37.52 1.87
CA ALA A 21 3.30 38.68 1.15
C ALA A 21 4.76 39.00 1.53
N GLU A 22 5.10 38.82 2.79
CA GLU A 22 6.46 38.99 3.33
C GLU A 22 7.46 37.94 2.87
N GLU A 23 6.99 36.83 2.32
CA GLU A 23 7.81 35.73 1.77
C GLU A 23 8.15 35.94 0.29
N TRP A 24 7.71 37.05 -0.32
CA TRP A 24 7.94 37.36 -1.73
C TRP A 24 8.62 38.73 -1.91
N ASP A 25 9.78 38.72 -2.53
CA ASP A 25 10.47 39.92 -3.00
C ASP A 25 9.96 40.27 -4.42
N GLY A 26 9.09 41.28 -4.51
CA GLY A 26 8.48 41.69 -5.75
C GLY A 26 9.44 42.38 -6.74
N GLU A 27 10.55 43.00 -6.24
CA GLU A 27 11.55 43.64 -7.09
C GLU A 27 12.52 42.61 -7.68
N ALA A 28 12.99 41.68 -6.82
CA ALA A 28 13.89 40.62 -7.26
C ALA A 28 13.16 39.44 -7.91
N GLY A 29 11.83 39.34 -7.81
CA GLY A 29 11.02 38.29 -8.37
C GLY A 29 11.31 36.90 -7.78
N ARG A 30 11.67 36.84 -6.50
CA ARG A 30 12.08 35.60 -5.83
C ARG A 30 11.44 35.44 -4.44
N ILE A 31 11.50 34.20 -3.94
CA ILE A 31 11.08 33.89 -2.57
C ILE A 31 12.14 34.36 -1.57
N VAL A 32 11.71 35.02 -0.51
CA VAL A 32 12.55 35.37 0.63
C VAL A 32 12.60 34.16 1.59
N LEU A 33 13.72 33.46 1.60
CA LEU A 33 13.91 32.32 2.49
C LEU A 33 14.23 32.77 3.92
N PRO A 34 13.48 32.30 4.93
CA PRO A 34 13.81 32.57 6.31
C PRO A 34 15.03 31.74 6.75
N THR A 35 15.47 31.89 8.00
CA THR A 35 16.55 31.07 8.55
C THR A 35 16.24 29.56 8.46
N PRO A 36 17.24 28.68 8.27
CA PRO A 36 17.03 27.23 8.16
C PRO A 36 16.29 26.58 9.36
N SER A 37 16.32 27.20 10.53
CA SER A 37 15.59 26.78 11.73
C SER A 37 14.09 27.08 11.69
N SER A 38 13.64 27.94 10.78
CA SER A 38 12.22 28.29 10.64
C SER A 38 11.36 27.09 10.19
N PRO A 39 10.17 26.90 10.79
CA PRO A 39 9.21 25.90 10.34
C PRO A 39 8.76 26.07 8.87
N ARG A 40 8.90 27.28 8.33
CA ARG A 40 8.53 27.64 6.95
C ARG A 40 9.65 27.40 5.93
N TYR A 41 10.92 27.26 6.40
CA TYR A 41 12.07 27.15 5.50
C TYR A 41 11.93 26.03 4.47
N ALA A 42 11.68 24.79 4.92
CA ALA A 42 11.55 23.64 4.03
C ALA A 42 10.38 23.76 3.06
N HIS A 43 9.28 24.41 3.48
CA HIS A 43 8.15 24.70 2.61
C HIS A 43 8.53 25.68 1.49
N LEU A 44 9.17 26.81 1.86
CA LEU A 44 9.52 27.85 0.91
C LEU A 44 10.60 27.41 -0.09
N VAL A 45 11.59 26.63 0.36
CA VAL A 45 12.58 26.00 -0.53
C VAL A 45 11.88 25.08 -1.56
N SER A 46 10.88 24.32 -1.12
CA SER A 46 10.11 23.46 -2.02
C SER A 46 9.29 24.25 -3.03
N VAL A 47 8.67 25.36 -2.61
CA VAL A 47 7.90 26.25 -3.49
C VAL A 47 8.83 26.97 -4.47
N GLU A 48 9.98 27.46 -4.01
CA GLU A 48 10.98 28.10 -4.89
C GLU A 48 11.47 27.16 -5.99
N SER A 49 11.86 25.94 -5.61
CA SER A 49 12.27 24.90 -6.57
C SER A 49 11.15 24.59 -7.57
N ALA A 50 9.91 24.54 -7.11
CA ALA A 50 8.75 24.30 -7.96
C ALA A 50 8.49 25.45 -8.94
N LEU A 51 8.54 26.68 -8.48
CA LEU A 51 8.38 27.87 -9.33
C LEU A 51 9.50 27.99 -10.37
N GLN A 52 10.75 27.71 -9.98
CA GLN A 52 11.87 27.72 -10.89
C GLN A 52 11.72 26.66 -12.00
N TRP A 53 11.24 25.46 -11.65
CA TRP A 53 10.96 24.42 -12.64
C TRP A 53 9.86 24.86 -13.61
N GLU A 54 8.76 25.43 -13.11
CA GLU A 54 7.67 25.94 -13.94
C GLU A 54 8.17 27.04 -14.89
N LEU A 55 9.00 27.96 -14.37
CA LEU A 55 9.61 29.02 -15.17
C LEU A 55 10.47 28.42 -16.29
N ASN A 56 11.35 27.48 -15.97
CA ASN A 56 12.21 26.83 -16.96
C ASN A 56 11.40 26.06 -18.02
N ARG A 57 10.27 25.44 -17.61
CA ARG A 57 9.35 24.78 -18.53
C ARG A 57 8.70 25.79 -19.48
N LEU A 58 8.22 26.89 -18.92
CA LEU A 58 7.61 27.96 -19.72
C LEU A 58 8.58 28.55 -20.72
N GLN A 59 9.82 28.81 -20.31
CA GLN A 59 10.89 29.30 -21.18
C GLN A 59 11.18 28.32 -22.33
N ARG A 60 11.25 27.01 -22.06
CA ARG A 60 11.42 26.01 -23.12
C ARG A 60 10.25 26.00 -24.10
N MET A 61 9.02 26.06 -23.61
CA MET A 61 7.83 26.13 -24.49
C MET A 61 7.85 27.36 -25.38
N VAL A 62 8.28 28.53 -24.88
CA VAL A 62 8.45 29.75 -25.66
C VAL A 62 9.54 29.54 -26.72
N GLN A 63 10.72 29.03 -26.33
CA GLN A 63 11.83 28.79 -27.28
C GLN A 63 11.48 27.76 -28.37
N GLU A 64 10.72 26.73 -28.04
CA GLU A 64 10.23 25.74 -29.00
C GLU A 64 9.21 26.37 -29.97
N SER A 65 8.33 27.24 -29.45
CA SER A 65 7.38 28.00 -30.28
C SER A 65 8.07 28.96 -31.25
N GLU A 66 9.12 29.65 -30.79
CA GLU A 66 9.92 30.56 -31.66
C GLU A 66 10.66 29.84 -32.79
N LYS A 67 11.02 28.55 -32.56
CA LYS A 67 11.66 27.70 -33.59
C LYS A 67 10.67 27.04 -34.54
N SER A 68 9.40 27.04 -34.19
CA SER A 68 8.34 26.41 -34.99
C SER A 68 7.94 27.32 -36.15
N THR A 69 7.69 26.71 -37.29
CA THR A 69 7.13 27.41 -38.46
C THR A 69 5.63 27.74 -38.32
N VAL A 70 5.01 27.23 -37.24
CA VAL A 70 3.59 27.46 -36.90
C VAL A 70 3.53 28.56 -35.84
N GLU A 71 2.87 29.66 -36.11
CA GLU A 71 2.59 30.71 -35.11
C GLU A 71 1.67 30.16 -34.03
N VAL A 72 2.21 29.98 -32.80
CA VAL A 72 1.43 29.60 -31.62
C VAL A 72 1.01 30.86 -30.88
N SER A 73 -0.28 31.07 -30.67
CA SER A 73 -0.78 32.22 -29.93
C SER A 73 -0.41 32.19 -28.44
N LEU A 74 -0.32 33.37 -27.80
CA LEU A 74 -0.11 33.46 -26.33
C LEU A 74 -1.18 32.70 -25.51
N ASP A 75 -2.42 32.68 -26.05
CA ASP A 75 -3.53 31.95 -25.39
C ASP A 75 -3.35 30.44 -25.46
N GLU A 76 -2.86 29.93 -26.59
CA GLU A 76 -2.52 28.51 -26.74
C GLU A 76 -1.32 28.11 -25.87
N LEU A 77 -0.28 28.96 -25.82
CA LEU A 77 0.85 28.73 -24.89
C LEU A 77 0.41 28.70 -23.43
N ALA A 78 -0.44 29.65 -23.02
CA ALA A 78 -0.96 29.68 -21.67
C ALA A 78 -1.88 28.49 -21.37
N ALA A 79 -2.73 28.07 -22.31
CA ALA A 79 -3.58 26.89 -22.19
C ALA A 79 -2.77 25.59 -22.11
N ASN A 80 -1.76 25.45 -22.99
CA ASN A 80 -0.85 24.29 -22.99
C ASN A 80 0.01 24.22 -21.71
N PHE A 81 0.44 25.37 -21.18
CA PHE A 81 1.12 25.42 -19.89
C PHE A 81 0.19 25.02 -18.75
N SER A 82 -1.04 25.52 -18.74
CA SER A 82 -2.06 25.23 -17.70
C SER A 82 -2.63 23.81 -17.78
N SER A 83 -2.54 23.13 -18.93
CA SER A 83 -3.02 21.76 -19.13
C SER A 83 -2.22 20.68 -18.39
N GLY A 84 -1.36 21.10 -17.46
CA GLY A 84 -0.83 20.25 -16.39
C GLY A 84 -0.05 19.04 -16.86
N VAL A 85 1.10 19.22 -17.51
CA VAL A 85 2.11 18.15 -17.53
C VAL A 85 2.66 18.02 -16.11
N ALA A 86 2.30 16.93 -15.43
CA ALA A 86 2.86 16.61 -14.12
C ALA A 86 4.40 16.69 -14.17
N ARG A 87 5.01 17.36 -13.20
CA ARG A 87 6.48 17.42 -13.08
C ARG A 87 7.04 16.00 -13.14
N PRO A 88 7.89 15.66 -14.13
CA PRO A 88 8.41 14.28 -14.24
C PRO A 88 9.31 13.93 -13.05
N ASP A 89 9.94 14.93 -12.43
CA ASP A 89 10.81 14.80 -11.25
C ASP A 89 10.06 14.91 -9.90
N SER A 90 8.73 15.16 -9.92
CA SER A 90 7.88 15.19 -8.73
C SER A 90 7.77 13.82 -8.09
N VAL A 91 8.15 13.70 -6.83
CA VAL A 91 8.10 12.45 -6.05
C VAL A 91 6.66 11.93 -5.93
N PHE A 92 5.71 12.79 -5.59
CA PHE A 92 4.32 12.36 -5.40
C PHE A 92 3.68 11.90 -6.72
N ASN A 93 3.87 12.65 -7.81
CA ASN A 93 3.32 12.30 -9.11
C ASN A 93 3.96 11.03 -9.67
N PHE A 94 5.26 10.88 -9.52
CA PHE A 94 5.97 9.67 -9.92
C PHE A 94 5.40 8.43 -9.18
N ILE A 95 5.23 8.51 -7.86
CA ILE A 95 4.67 7.42 -7.07
C ILE A 95 3.20 7.16 -7.43
N ARG A 96 2.39 8.19 -7.71
CA ARG A 96 1.02 8.03 -8.23
C ARG A 96 1.02 7.28 -9.56
N GLY A 97 1.95 7.58 -10.46
CA GLY A 97 2.16 6.85 -11.70
C GLY A 97 2.47 5.37 -11.45
N GLN A 98 3.36 5.08 -10.49
CA GLN A 98 3.68 3.69 -10.10
C GLN A 98 2.47 2.95 -9.49
N ILE A 99 1.64 3.63 -8.70
CA ILE A 99 0.39 3.08 -8.16
C ILE A 99 -0.56 2.70 -9.30
N SER A 100 -0.77 3.60 -10.26
CA SER A 100 -1.64 3.37 -11.42
C SER A 100 -1.14 2.21 -12.28
N HIS A 101 0.14 2.19 -12.60
CA HIS A 101 0.77 1.10 -13.35
C HIS A 101 0.60 -0.26 -12.66
N LYS A 102 0.90 -0.33 -11.33
CA LYS A 102 0.69 -1.57 -10.55
C LYS A 102 -0.76 -2.05 -10.58
N LYS A 103 -1.72 -1.13 -10.57
CA LYS A 103 -3.15 -1.47 -10.67
C LYS A 103 -3.48 -2.03 -12.05
N GLN A 104 -2.97 -1.41 -13.13
CA GLN A 104 -3.19 -1.86 -14.51
C GLN A 104 -2.66 -3.27 -14.76
N ILE A 105 -1.47 -3.60 -14.23
CA ILE A 105 -0.88 -4.94 -14.37
C ILE A 105 -1.42 -5.96 -13.33
N GLY A 106 -2.57 -5.67 -12.69
CA GLY A 106 -3.23 -6.58 -11.75
C GLY A 106 -2.57 -6.71 -10.36
N LYS A 107 -1.48 -6.01 -10.07
CA LYS A 107 -0.80 -6.03 -8.76
C LYS A 107 -1.51 -5.12 -7.75
N VAL A 108 -2.83 -5.32 -7.56
CA VAL A 108 -3.72 -4.46 -6.77
C VAL A 108 -3.22 -4.29 -5.34
N ARG A 109 -2.78 -5.38 -4.67
CA ARG A 109 -2.27 -5.29 -3.29
C ARG A 109 -1.01 -4.42 -3.19
N SER A 110 -0.11 -4.53 -4.17
CA SER A 110 1.08 -3.69 -4.22
C SER A 110 0.72 -2.22 -4.44
N SER A 111 -0.26 -1.91 -5.31
CA SER A 111 -0.74 -0.54 -5.50
C SER A 111 -1.34 0.05 -4.21
N GLU A 112 -2.07 -0.75 -3.43
CA GLU A 112 -2.61 -0.34 -2.13
C GLU A 112 -1.50 0.00 -1.11
N THR A 113 -0.44 -0.81 -1.05
CA THR A 113 0.68 -0.56 -0.13
C THR A 113 1.49 0.67 -0.52
N TYR A 114 1.71 0.90 -1.82
CA TYR A 114 2.34 2.13 -2.33
C TYR A 114 1.49 3.36 -1.99
N ARG A 115 0.17 3.27 -2.14
CA ARG A 115 -0.75 4.35 -1.75
C ARG A 115 -0.68 4.64 -0.25
N SER A 116 -0.66 3.61 0.60
CA SER A 116 -0.54 3.80 2.05
C SER A 116 0.77 4.49 2.44
N MET A 117 1.88 4.11 1.81
CA MET A 117 3.17 4.77 2.00
C MET A 117 3.12 6.22 1.51
N LEU A 118 2.59 6.48 0.30
CA LEU A 118 2.48 7.83 -0.24
C LEU A 118 1.63 8.73 0.67
N ASN A 119 0.50 8.24 1.15
CA ASN A 119 -0.35 9.00 2.09
C ASN A 119 0.41 9.35 3.37
N SER A 120 1.17 8.40 3.93
CA SER A 120 2.01 8.64 5.12
C SER A 120 3.09 9.70 4.85
N PHE A 121 3.77 9.59 3.71
CA PHE A 121 4.82 10.55 3.33
C PHE A 121 4.23 11.93 3.02
N THR A 122 3.10 12.00 2.30
CA THR A 122 2.37 13.25 2.05
C THR A 122 1.93 13.93 3.36
N TYR A 123 1.44 13.16 4.34
CA TYR A 123 1.06 13.70 5.64
C TYR A 123 2.27 14.23 6.41
N PHE A 124 3.39 13.51 6.43
CA PHE A 124 4.66 13.98 7.01
C PHE A 124 5.11 15.30 6.37
N ARG A 125 5.01 15.41 5.05
CA ARG A 125 5.36 16.59 4.27
C ARG A 125 4.29 17.69 4.31
N LYS A 126 3.21 17.53 5.08
CA LYS A 126 2.07 18.48 5.15
C LYS A 126 1.45 18.80 3.78
N GLY A 127 1.43 17.83 2.87
CA GLY A 127 0.90 17.98 1.52
C GLY A 127 1.86 18.62 0.50
N VAL A 128 3.03 19.08 0.94
CA VAL A 128 4.02 19.74 0.06
C VAL A 128 4.81 18.69 -0.71
N ASP A 129 4.66 18.67 -2.01
CA ASP A 129 5.44 17.82 -2.91
C ASP A 129 6.91 18.26 -2.97
N MET A 130 7.76 17.43 -3.54
CA MET A 130 9.19 17.69 -3.69
C MET A 130 9.74 16.98 -4.92
N THR A 131 10.95 17.34 -5.32
CA THR A 131 11.71 16.65 -6.36
C THR A 131 12.60 15.57 -5.75
N PHE A 132 13.07 14.61 -6.57
CA PHE A 132 13.93 13.53 -6.08
C PHE A 132 15.31 14.01 -5.63
N ASP A 133 15.83 15.08 -6.19
CA ASP A 133 17.11 15.69 -5.79
C ASP A 133 17.07 16.34 -4.39
N MET A 134 15.89 16.70 -3.89
CA MET A 134 15.66 17.17 -2.53
C MET A 134 15.56 16.02 -1.51
N MET A 135 15.55 14.77 -1.96
CA MET A 135 15.46 13.60 -1.09
C MET A 135 16.84 13.22 -0.59
N ASP A 136 17.22 13.73 0.56
CA ASP A 136 18.51 13.48 1.22
C ASP A 136 18.39 12.56 2.44
N GLY A 137 19.54 12.21 3.04
CA GLY A 137 19.61 11.35 4.23
C GLY A 137 18.92 11.96 5.45
N ALA A 138 19.08 13.26 5.68
CA ALA A 138 18.49 13.95 6.82
C ALA A 138 16.96 13.93 6.77
N LEU A 139 16.37 14.16 5.61
CA LEU A 139 14.93 14.05 5.40
C LEU A 139 14.42 12.63 5.66
N MET A 140 15.16 11.61 5.23
CA MET A 140 14.76 10.22 5.46
C MET A 140 14.84 9.84 6.94
N GLU A 141 15.86 10.29 7.67
CA GLU A 141 15.98 10.12 9.12
C GLU A 141 14.84 10.82 9.87
N LEU A 142 14.48 12.04 9.47
CA LEU A 142 13.34 12.77 10.04
C LEU A 142 12.01 12.06 9.78
N TYR A 143 11.81 11.52 8.59
CA TYR A 143 10.60 10.76 8.27
C TYR A 143 10.53 9.45 9.07
N GLU A 144 11.65 8.74 9.24
CA GLU A 144 11.70 7.54 10.08
C GLU A 144 11.36 7.87 11.54
N ALA A 145 11.96 8.92 12.10
CA ALA A 145 11.72 9.37 13.47
C ALA A 145 10.25 9.79 13.66
N TRP A 146 9.69 10.52 12.70
CA TRP A 146 8.29 10.93 12.73
C TRP A 146 7.34 9.72 12.71
N MET A 147 7.58 8.71 11.86
CA MET A 147 6.76 7.48 11.84
C MET A 147 6.80 6.74 13.18
N ARG A 148 7.97 6.67 13.82
CA ARG A 148 8.12 6.08 15.16
C ARG A 148 7.35 6.87 16.21
N LYS A 149 7.42 8.19 16.17
CA LYS A 149 6.64 9.09 17.05
C LYS A 149 5.13 8.90 16.88
N CYS A 150 4.67 8.57 15.65
CA CYS A 150 3.29 8.20 15.36
C CYS A 150 2.93 6.77 15.80
N GLY A 151 3.81 6.04 16.49
CA GLY A 151 3.56 4.71 17.04
C GLY A 151 3.69 3.55 16.04
N LEU A 152 4.29 3.78 14.85
CA LEU A 152 4.50 2.70 13.90
C LEU A 152 5.60 1.74 14.40
N ALA A 153 5.31 0.43 14.33
CA ALA A 153 6.30 -0.60 14.63
C ALA A 153 7.46 -0.54 13.61
N ARG A 154 8.67 -0.91 14.07
CA ARG A 154 9.91 -0.83 13.29
C ARG A 154 9.82 -1.54 11.93
N ASN A 155 9.20 -2.71 11.85
CA ASN A 155 8.97 -3.39 10.58
C ASN A 155 8.01 -2.64 9.65
N SER A 156 7.04 -1.90 10.18
CA SER A 156 6.13 -1.07 9.39
C SER A 156 6.84 0.16 8.83
N THR A 157 7.66 0.81 9.65
CA THR A 157 8.51 1.93 9.25
C THR A 157 9.48 1.49 8.13
N SER A 158 10.21 0.40 8.37
CA SER A 158 11.10 -0.19 7.37
C SER A 158 10.39 -0.58 6.07
N PHE A 159 9.16 -1.06 6.15
CA PHE A 159 8.37 -1.40 4.97
C PHE A 159 8.08 -0.16 4.10
N TYR A 160 7.72 0.97 4.69
CA TYR A 160 7.51 2.23 3.99
C TYR A 160 8.82 2.77 3.40
N MET A 161 9.91 2.72 4.18
CA MET A 161 11.24 3.11 3.69
C MET A 161 11.68 2.28 2.48
N ARG A 162 11.45 0.97 2.48
CA ARG A 162 11.78 0.10 1.32
C ARG A 162 10.96 0.45 0.08
N ILE A 163 9.68 0.80 0.22
CA ILE A 163 8.85 1.22 -0.92
C ILE A 163 9.38 2.54 -1.47
N LEU A 164 9.68 3.50 -0.59
CA LEU A 164 10.20 4.80 -0.99
C LEU A 164 11.57 4.66 -1.67
N ARG A 165 12.47 3.86 -1.09
CA ARG A 165 13.78 3.52 -1.70
C ARG A 165 13.64 2.89 -3.08
N THR A 166 12.66 2.00 -3.27
CA THR A 166 12.42 1.39 -4.58
C THR A 166 12.01 2.43 -5.63
N ASN A 167 11.15 3.38 -5.24
CA ASN A 167 10.75 4.48 -6.14
C ASN A 167 11.90 5.42 -6.43
N TYR A 168 12.74 5.74 -5.43
CA TYR A 168 13.93 6.57 -5.62
C TYR A 168 14.92 5.91 -6.61
N LYS A 169 15.23 4.63 -6.42
CA LYS A 169 16.11 3.89 -7.35
C LYS A 169 15.56 3.89 -8.78
N LEU A 170 14.26 3.69 -8.93
CA LEU A 170 13.63 3.75 -10.25
C LEU A 170 13.69 5.16 -10.86
N ALA A 171 13.65 6.21 -10.05
CA ALA A 171 13.84 7.59 -10.51
C ALA A 171 15.30 7.83 -10.96
N VAL A 172 16.28 7.29 -10.24
CA VAL A 172 17.70 7.31 -10.65
C VAL A 172 17.91 6.58 -11.97
N GLU A 173 17.35 5.36 -12.12
CA GLU A 173 17.40 4.57 -13.36
C GLU A 173 16.78 5.33 -14.57
N LYS A 174 15.80 6.19 -14.32
CA LYS A 174 15.17 7.05 -15.33
C LYS A 174 15.88 8.38 -15.54
N GLY A 175 17.00 8.64 -14.88
CA GLY A 175 17.76 9.88 -15.00
C GLY A 175 17.08 11.13 -14.38
N LEU A 176 16.10 10.95 -13.51
CA LEU A 176 15.39 12.06 -12.86
C LEU A 176 16.18 12.68 -11.69
N THR A 177 17.17 11.97 -11.16
CA THR A 177 18.09 12.44 -10.11
C THR A 177 19.35 11.57 -10.12
N PRO A 178 20.53 12.11 -9.74
CA PRO A 178 21.70 11.29 -9.45
C PRO A 178 21.46 10.49 -8.14
N ASP A 179 22.14 9.34 -7.99
CA ASP A 179 22.04 8.55 -6.73
C ASP A 179 22.87 9.20 -5.61
N ARG A 180 22.19 9.82 -4.67
CA ARG A 180 22.77 10.44 -3.45
C ARG A 180 22.66 9.54 -2.22
N HIS A 181 22.24 8.29 -2.38
CA HIS A 181 22.10 7.29 -1.30
C HIS A 181 21.31 7.75 -0.06
N PRO A 182 20.12 8.38 -0.20
CA PRO A 182 19.39 8.98 0.92
C PRO A 182 18.91 7.96 1.97
N PHE A 183 18.93 6.67 1.65
CA PHE A 183 18.49 5.59 2.54
C PHE A 183 19.64 4.89 3.29
N ARG A 184 20.84 5.45 3.27
CA ARG A 184 22.02 4.82 3.88
C ARG A 184 21.89 4.67 5.40
N ASN A 185 21.35 5.70 6.06
CA ASN A 185 21.30 5.79 7.53
C ASN A 185 19.94 5.38 8.13
N VAL A 186 18.96 4.96 7.31
CA VAL A 186 17.64 4.54 7.78
C VAL A 186 17.46 3.04 7.73
N TYR A 187 16.65 2.51 8.66
CA TYR A 187 16.44 1.07 8.73
C TYR A 187 15.53 0.56 7.61
N CYS A 188 16.09 -0.26 6.74
CA CYS A 188 15.38 -0.92 5.65
C CYS A 188 15.36 -2.47 5.78
N GLY A 189 15.72 -3.01 6.95
CA GLY A 189 15.75 -4.43 7.24
C GLY A 189 14.39 -5.01 7.64
N ILE A 190 14.41 -6.26 8.13
CA ILE A 190 13.25 -6.95 8.69
C ILE A 190 13.66 -7.56 10.02
N ASP A 191 13.06 -7.08 11.10
CA ASP A 191 13.25 -7.68 12.42
C ASP A 191 12.49 -9.00 12.52
N LYS A 192 13.10 -9.97 13.18
CA LYS A 192 12.43 -11.22 13.52
C LYS A 192 11.27 -10.93 14.47
N THR A 193 10.10 -11.43 14.14
CA THR A 193 8.92 -11.35 15.00
C THR A 193 8.70 -12.65 15.75
N VAL A 194 8.12 -12.57 16.93
CA VAL A 194 7.72 -13.76 17.69
C VAL A 194 6.76 -14.61 16.85
N LYS A 195 7.06 -15.90 16.73
CA LYS A 195 6.20 -16.85 16.01
C LYS A 195 4.87 -16.99 16.76
N ARG A 196 3.78 -16.72 16.06
CA ARG A 196 2.42 -16.78 16.59
C ARG A 196 1.84 -18.16 16.32
N SER A 197 2.25 -19.17 17.10
CA SER A 197 1.75 -20.55 16.98
C SER A 197 1.00 -20.98 18.22
N LEU A 198 0.00 -21.83 18.04
CA LEU A 198 -0.73 -22.53 19.07
C LEU A 198 -0.18 -23.95 19.20
N SER A 199 -0.26 -24.50 20.41
CA SER A 199 -0.08 -25.92 20.66
C SER A 199 -1.29 -26.73 20.15
N PHE A 200 -1.14 -28.02 19.98
CA PHE A 200 -2.24 -28.89 19.55
C PHE A 200 -3.40 -28.92 20.58
N SER A 201 -3.09 -28.86 21.89
CA SER A 201 -4.10 -28.74 22.92
C SER A 201 -4.92 -27.45 22.84
N GLU A 202 -4.30 -26.35 22.50
CA GLU A 202 -4.99 -25.05 22.28
C GLU A 202 -5.89 -25.09 21.06
N VAL A 203 -5.44 -25.70 19.95
CA VAL A 203 -6.30 -25.91 18.77
C VAL A 203 -7.50 -26.81 19.12
N LYS A 204 -7.29 -27.88 19.91
CA LYS A 204 -8.40 -28.72 20.38
C LYS A 204 -9.40 -27.94 21.25
N ARG A 205 -8.93 -27.06 22.14
CA ARG A 205 -9.82 -26.22 22.97
C ARG A 205 -10.68 -25.29 22.10
N ILE A 206 -10.10 -24.67 21.05
CA ILE A 206 -10.85 -23.85 20.12
C ILE A 206 -11.92 -24.69 19.42
N ASN A 207 -11.56 -25.85 18.90
CA ASN A 207 -12.47 -26.75 18.19
C ASN A 207 -13.62 -27.27 19.08
N GLY A 208 -13.36 -27.51 20.35
CA GLY A 208 -14.32 -28.05 21.30
C GLY A 208 -15.26 -27.02 21.94
N LEU A 209 -15.21 -25.75 21.57
CA LEU A 209 -16.13 -24.73 22.08
C LEU A 209 -17.55 -24.96 21.57
N ASP A 210 -18.53 -24.98 22.48
CA ASP A 210 -19.94 -24.87 22.06
C ASP A 210 -20.29 -23.45 21.66
N LEU A 211 -20.47 -23.25 20.37
CA LEU A 211 -20.84 -21.98 19.77
C LEU A 211 -22.20 -22.05 19.04
N SER A 212 -22.99 -23.10 19.30
CA SER A 212 -24.29 -23.35 18.66
C SER A 212 -25.26 -22.15 18.75
N ARG A 213 -25.23 -21.42 19.87
CA ARG A 213 -26.04 -20.21 20.10
C ARG A 213 -25.41 -18.93 19.52
N LYS A 214 -24.25 -19.00 18.88
CA LYS A 214 -23.50 -17.85 18.35
C LYS A 214 -23.06 -18.11 16.90
N PRO A 215 -23.98 -18.12 15.92
CA PRO A 215 -23.67 -18.56 14.54
C PRO A 215 -22.50 -17.85 13.89
N SER A 216 -22.33 -16.54 14.15
CA SER A 216 -21.18 -15.79 13.61
C SER A 216 -19.83 -16.23 14.20
N MET A 217 -19.79 -16.62 15.47
CA MET A 217 -18.58 -17.14 16.12
C MET A 217 -18.33 -18.59 15.69
N ASP A 218 -19.38 -19.40 15.54
CA ASP A 218 -19.28 -20.75 15.00
C ASP A 218 -18.66 -20.72 13.60
N PHE A 219 -19.16 -19.85 12.73
CA PHE A 219 -18.58 -19.63 11.42
C PHE A 219 -17.11 -19.20 11.47
N ALA A 220 -16.74 -18.27 12.37
CA ALA A 220 -15.36 -17.82 12.51
C ALA A 220 -14.42 -18.93 12.97
N ARG A 221 -14.87 -19.77 13.92
CA ARG A 221 -14.16 -20.98 14.36
C ARG A 221 -14.01 -21.98 13.21
N ASP A 222 -15.07 -22.27 12.48
CA ASP A 222 -15.04 -23.21 11.37
C ASP A 222 -14.08 -22.76 10.26
N MET A 223 -14.03 -21.46 9.94
CA MET A 223 -13.04 -20.92 8.99
C MET A 223 -11.61 -21.07 9.53
N PHE A 224 -11.40 -20.86 10.83
CA PHE A 224 -10.10 -21.08 11.47
C PHE A 224 -9.70 -22.56 11.39
N MET A 225 -10.61 -23.47 11.74
CA MET A 225 -10.35 -24.91 11.70
C MET A 225 -10.15 -25.41 10.26
N PHE A 226 -10.93 -24.92 9.29
CA PHE A 226 -10.73 -25.26 7.89
C PHE A 226 -9.34 -24.86 7.41
N SER A 227 -8.91 -23.62 7.71
CA SER A 227 -7.54 -23.16 7.39
C SER A 227 -6.49 -24.06 8.05
N PHE A 228 -6.69 -24.46 9.30
CA PHE A 228 -5.76 -25.35 9.99
C PHE A 228 -5.70 -26.74 9.33
N CYS A 229 -6.84 -27.37 9.05
CA CYS A 229 -6.94 -28.68 8.40
C CYS A 229 -6.35 -28.65 6.97
N THR A 230 -6.47 -27.51 6.26
CA THR A 230 -5.87 -27.31 4.93
C THR A 230 -4.42 -26.83 4.99
N ARG A 231 -3.65 -27.29 5.96
CA ARG A 231 -2.20 -26.98 6.13
C ARG A 231 -1.89 -25.49 6.25
N GLY A 232 -2.77 -24.74 6.92
CA GLY A 232 -2.63 -23.31 7.11
C GLY A 232 -2.86 -22.51 5.82
N MET A 233 -3.85 -22.89 5.03
CA MET A 233 -4.26 -22.17 3.83
C MET A 233 -4.55 -20.70 4.15
N SER A 234 -4.12 -19.78 3.28
CA SER A 234 -4.37 -18.35 3.51
C SER A 234 -5.85 -18.02 3.32
N PHE A 235 -6.35 -17.03 4.06
CA PHE A 235 -7.77 -16.66 4.00
C PHE A 235 -8.21 -16.22 2.59
N ILE A 236 -7.32 -15.59 1.82
CA ILE A 236 -7.62 -15.23 0.43
C ILE A 236 -7.74 -16.49 -0.44
N ASP A 237 -6.89 -17.50 -0.24
CA ASP A 237 -6.99 -18.76 -0.99
C ASP A 237 -8.30 -19.47 -0.63
N MET A 238 -8.66 -19.56 0.65
CA MET A 238 -9.96 -20.10 1.12
C MET A 238 -11.16 -19.38 0.49
N ALA A 239 -11.13 -18.05 0.44
CA ALA A 239 -12.25 -17.26 -0.08
C ALA A 239 -12.52 -17.51 -1.57
N TYR A 240 -11.48 -17.84 -2.32
CA TYR A 240 -11.58 -18.08 -3.76
C TYR A 240 -11.51 -19.56 -4.16
N LEU A 241 -11.55 -20.50 -3.20
CA LEU A 241 -11.74 -21.92 -3.52
C LEU A 241 -13.07 -22.15 -4.22
N LYS A 242 -13.05 -22.86 -5.31
CA LYS A 242 -14.24 -23.26 -6.05
C LYS A 242 -14.69 -24.67 -5.66
N LYS A 243 -15.97 -24.96 -5.81
CA LYS A 243 -16.52 -26.32 -5.64
C LYS A 243 -15.83 -27.32 -6.57
N THR A 244 -15.39 -26.86 -7.76
CA THR A 244 -14.66 -27.66 -8.75
C THR A 244 -13.21 -27.96 -8.37
N ASP A 245 -12.65 -27.29 -7.37
CA ASP A 245 -11.29 -27.56 -6.88
C ASP A 245 -11.20 -28.83 -6.05
N LEU A 246 -12.35 -29.36 -5.60
CA LEU A 246 -12.47 -30.61 -4.87
C LEU A 246 -12.85 -31.75 -5.82
N ASN A 247 -11.91 -32.64 -6.11
CA ASN A 247 -12.09 -33.79 -6.99
C ASN A 247 -11.35 -35.03 -6.46
N ASN A 248 -11.96 -36.18 -6.59
CA ASN A 248 -11.36 -37.49 -6.29
C ASN A 248 -10.70 -37.56 -4.90
N GLY A 249 -11.35 -36.99 -3.86
CA GLY A 249 -10.83 -36.99 -2.51
C GLY A 249 -9.62 -36.07 -2.27
N CYS A 250 -9.33 -35.17 -3.21
CA CYS A 250 -8.27 -34.19 -3.10
C CYS A 250 -8.77 -32.77 -3.39
N LEU A 251 -8.27 -31.78 -2.62
CA LEU A 251 -8.45 -30.37 -2.88
C LEU A 251 -7.22 -29.86 -3.62
N THR A 252 -7.38 -29.42 -4.88
CA THR A 252 -6.30 -28.91 -5.72
C THR A 252 -6.57 -27.47 -6.11
N TYR A 253 -5.69 -26.54 -5.73
CA TYR A 253 -5.84 -25.11 -6.01
C TYR A 253 -4.52 -24.42 -6.28
N ARG A 254 -4.56 -23.26 -6.94
CA ARG A 254 -3.38 -22.39 -7.12
C ARG A 254 -3.38 -21.27 -6.11
N ARG A 255 -2.26 -21.15 -5.36
CA ARG A 255 -2.09 -20.06 -4.39
C ARG A 255 -2.14 -18.70 -5.08
N LYS A 256 -3.01 -17.83 -4.62
CA LYS A 256 -3.16 -16.44 -5.14
C LYS A 256 -1.88 -15.61 -5.06
N LYS A 257 -1.04 -15.86 -4.06
CA LYS A 257 0.20 -15.08 -3.85
C LYS A 257 1.35 -15.49 -4.77
N THR A 258 1.51 -16.77 -5.06
CA THR A 258 2.70 -17.34 -5.71
C THR A 258 2.40 -18.08 -7.01
N GLY A 259 1.12 -18.38 -7.30
CA GLY A 259 0.73 -19.22 -8.43
C GLY A 259 1.05 -20.71 -8.26
N GLN A 260 1.66 -21.10 -7.14
CA GLN A 260 2.04 -22.50 -6.86
C GLN A 260 0.80 -23.38 -6.79
N LEU A 261 0.82 -24.53 -7.46
CA LEU A 261 -0.20 -25.56 -7.34
C LEU A 261 -0.04 -26.29 -6.01
N MET A 262 -1.13 -26.44 -5.31
CA MET A 262 -1.21 -27.14 -4.02
C MET A 262 -2.26 -28.23 -4.11
N THR A 263 -1.92 -29.44 -3.64
CA THR A 263 -2.85 -30.56 -3.52
C THR A 263 -2.88 -31.00 -2.08
N ILE A 264 -4.06 -31.14 -1.53
CA ILE A 264 -4.31 -31.50 -0.12
C ILE A 264 -5.34 -32.63 -0.14
N GLU A 265 -5.02 -33.73 0.55
CA GLU A 265 -5.95 -34.82 0.78
C GLU A 265 -7.16 -34.33 1.59
N TRP A 266 -8.35 -34.68 1.13
CA TRP A 266 -9.61 -34.26 1.73
C TRP A 266 -9.94 -35.14 2.94
N THR A 267 -10.16 -34.52 4.08
CA THR A 267 -10.43 -35.22 5.33
C THR A 267 -11.89 -35.08 5.76
N LYS A 268 -12.35 -35.98 6.62
CA LYS A 268 -13.69 -35.92 7.20
C LYS A 268 -13.94 -34.59 7.92
N GLN A 269 -12.94 -34.06 8.63
CA GLN A 269 -13.09 -32.78 9.35
C GLN A 269 -13.35 -31.60 8.41
N MET A 270 -12.74 -31.61 7.21
CA MET A 270 -13.02 -30.59 6.20
C MET A 270 -14.44 -30.76 5.66
N GLN A 271 -14.87 -32.01 5.43
CA GLN A 271 -16.22 -32.31 4.95
C GLN A 271 -17.28 -31.89 5.97
N ASP A 272 -17.10 -32.22 7.25
CA ASP A 272 -18.03 -31.84 8.32
C ASP A 272 -18.23 -30.31 8.39
N ILE A 273 -17.18 -29.52 8.12
CA ILE A 273 -17.27 -28.05 8.06
C ILE A 273 -18.08 -27.63 6.81
N ILE A 274 -17.77 -28.16 5.65
CA ILE A 274 -18.47 -27.77 4.41
C ILE A 274 -19.95 -28.14 4.45
N ASP A 275 -20.29 -29.29 5.07
CA ASP A 275 -21.66 -29.76 5.18
C ASP A 275 -22.58 -28.80 5.94
N LYS A 276 -22.04 -27.98 6.86
CA LYS A 276 -22.77 -26.92 7.53
C LYS A 276 -23.19 -25.78 6.58
N TYR A 277 -22.53 -25.64 5.44
CA TYR A 277 -22.66 -24.47 4.54
C TYR A 277 -23.10 -24.86 3.12
N LYS A 278 -23.79 -25.99 2.97
CA LYS A 278 -24.25 -26.53 1.66
C LYS A 278 -25.18 -25.57 0.90
N SER A 279 -25.88 -24.68 1.60
CA SER A 279 -26.80 -23.70 0.99
C SER A 279 -26.11 -22.53 0.30
N ASN A 280 -24.80 -22.57 0.12
CA ASN A 280 -24.07 -21.52 -0.62
C ASN A 280 -24.31 -21.68 -2.14
N ASP A 281 -25.09 -20.78 -2.74
CA ASP A 281 -25.49 -20.82 -4.16
C ASP A 281 -24.40 -20.33 -5.12
N THR A 282 -23.24 -19.87 -4.60
CA THR A 282 -22.12 -19.41 -5.45
C THR A 282 -21.26 -20.58 -5.95
N SER A 283 -20.39 -20.32 -6.91
CA SER A 283 -19.36 -21.26 -7.37
C SER A 283 -18.28 -21.57 -6.33
N TYR A 284 -18.22 -20.76 -5.26
CA TYR A 284 -17.20 -20.90 -4.19
C TYR A 284 -17.55 -22.00 -3.19
N LEU A 285 -16.51 -22.68 -2.71
CA LEU A 285 -16.65 -23.80 -1.77
C LEU A 285 -17.10 -23.34 -0.38
N LEU A 286 -16.66 -22.20 0.08
CA LEU A 286 -16.96 -21.60 1.40
C LEU A 286 -17.78 -20.32 1.23
N PRO A 287 -18.75 -20.01 2.12
CA PRO A 287 -19.58 -18.82 2.03
C PRO A 287 -18.87 -17.56 2.56
N ILE A 288 -17.60 -17.39 2.20
CA ILE A 288 -16.81 -16.18 2.47
C ILE A 288 -17.19 -15.10 1.45
N ILE A 289 -17.33 -15.51 0.21
CA ILE A 289 -17.89 -14.73 -0.89
C ILE A 289 -19.30 -15.30 -1.14
N THR A 290 -20.30 -14.45 -1.01
CA THR A 290 -21.71 -14.84 -1.10
C THR A 290 -22.42 -14.31 -2.35
N ARG A 291 -21.73 -13.47 -3.15
CA ARG A 291 -22.23 -12.92 -4.39
C ARG A 291 -21.10 -12.78 -5.40
N GLU A 292 -21.37 -13.18 -6.64
CA GLU A 292 -20.45 -13.07 -7.77
C GLU A 292 -20.86 -11.86 -8.63
N ASP A 293 -20.64 -10.67 -8.09
CA ASP A 293 -21.10 -9.38 -8.63
C ASP A 293 -19.94 -8.39 -8.93
N GLY A 294 -18.69 -8.88 -8.99
CA GLY A 294 -17.49 -8.06 -9.18
C GLY A 294 -16.97 -7.44 -7.89
N ASN A 295 -17.65 -7.63 -6.75
CA ASN A 295 -17.24 -7.12 -5.44
C ASN A 295 -16.62 -8.19 -4.53
N GLU A 296 -16.22 -9.34 -5.07
CA GLU A 296 -15.69 -10.50 -4.32
C GLU A 296 -14.51 -10.10 -3.43
N ARG A 297 -13.63 -9.21 -3.95
CA ARG A 297 -12.50 -8.70 -3.19
C ARG A 297 -12.94 -7.94 -1.94
N ARG A 298 -13.97 -7.12 -2.03
CA ARG A 298 -14.52 -6.36 -0.90
C ARG A 298 -15.19 -7.29 0.12
N GLN A 299 -15.92 -8.30 -0.37
CA GLN A 299 -16.59 -9.28 0.46
C GLN A 299 -15.57 -10.04 1.32
N TYR A 300 -14.54 -10.65 0.71
CA TYR A 300 -13.55 -11.41 1.49
C TYR A 300 -12.77 -10.52 2.47
N GLN A 301 -12.46 -9.27 2.11
CA GLN A 301 -11.79 -8.34 3.03
C GLN A 301 -12.64 -8.01 4.24
N ASN A 302 -13.93 -7.79 4.05
CA ASN A 302 -14.88 -7.53 5.13
C ASN A 302 -15.05 -8.77 6.03
N GLN A 303 -15.20 -9.94 5.43
CA GLN A 303 -15.28 -11.18 6.20
C GLN A 303 -14.00 -11.48 6.98
N MET A 304 -12.83 -11.24 6.40
CA MET A 304 -11.56 -11.41 7.12
C MET A 304 -11.48 -10.49 8.36
N ARG A 305 -11.92 -9.24 8.24
CA ARG A 305 -11.96 -8.31 9.39
C ARG A 305 -12.93 -8.78 10.45
N LYS A 306 -14.15 -9.19 10.04
CA LYS A 306 -15.19 -9.73 10.93
C LYS A 306 -14.70 -10.97 11.67
N ILE A 307 -14.17 -11.94 10.94
CA ILE A 307 -13.64 -13.20 11.51
C ILE A 307 -12.48 -12.92 12.48
N ASN A 308 -11.50 -12.09 12.10
CA ASN A 308 -10.39 -11.76 12.99
C ASN A 308 -10.85 -11.05 14.28
N ARG A 309 -11.93 -10.27 14.25
CA ARG A 309 -12.53 -9.70 15.46
C ARG A 309 -13.14 -10.79 16.34
N LEU A 310 -13.95 -11.68 15.74
CA LEU A 310 -14.60 -12.78 16.47
C LEU A 310 -13.59 -13.81 17.01
N LEU A 311 -12.48 -14.03 16.33
CA LEU A 311 -11.42 -14.90 16.80
C LEU A 311 -10.77 -14.41 18.11
N LYS A 312 -10.78 -13.12 18.40
CA LYS A 312 -10.34 -12.59 19.70
C LYS A 312 -11.27 -13.02 20.82
N ASP A 313 -12.59 -12.96 20.56
CA ASP A 313 -13.60 -13.39 21.52
C ASP A 313 -13.55 -14.92 21.73
N ILE A 314 -13.31 -15.68 20.68
CA ILE A 314 -13.07 -17.13 20.72
C ILE A 314 -11.82 -17.45 21.56
N ALA A 315 -10.73 -16.70 21.39
CA ALA A 315 -9.53 -16.86 22.20
C ALA A 315 -9.82 -16.69 23.70
N ASN A 316 -10.59 -15.66 24.06
CA ASN A 316 -11.00 -15.41 25.45
C ASN A 316 -11.84 -16.57 26.00
N GLN A 317 -12.83 -17.09 25.24
CA GLN A 317 -13.63 -18.22 25.65
C GLN A 317 -12.82 -19.53 25.78
N ALA A 318 -11.83 -19.71 24.89
CA ALA A 318 -10.88 -20.83 24.95
C ALA A 318 -9.79 -20.64 26.03
N ARG A 319 -9.84 -19.54 26.80
CA ARG A 319 -8.84 -19.20 27.83
C ARG A 319 -7.41 -19.17 27.25
N LEU A 320 -7.21 -18.56 26.09
CA LEU A 320 -5.90 -18.41 25.46
C LEU A 320 -5.31 -17.04 25.84
N PRO A 321 -4.04 -16.95 26.27
CA PRO A 321 -3.40 -15.71 26.69
C PRO A 321 -2.89 -14.89 25.48
N LEU A 322 -3.65 -14.85 24.38
CA LEU A 322 -3.21 -14.23 23.14
C LEU A 322 -4.40 -13.72 22.29
N SER A 323 -4.11 -12.75 21.42
CA SER A 323 -5.09 -12.22 20.47
C SER A 323 -5.06 -13.05 19.18
N LEU A 324 -6.04 -13.97 19.03
CA LEU A 324 -6.11 -14.88 17.90
C LEU A 324 -6.48 -14.17 16.59
N SER A 325 -5.93 -14.66 15.48
CA SER A 325 -6.28 -14.25 14.13
C SER A 325 -6.09 -15.42 13.16
N MET A 326 -6.64 -15.33 11.95
CA MET A 326 -6.48 -16.35 10.91
C MET A 326 -5.00 -16.71 10.61
N TYR A 327 -4.07 -15.77 10.84
CA TYR A 327 -2.66 -16.01 10.57
C TYR A 327 -2.01 -17.04 11.51
N TYR A 328 -2.59 -17.27 12.69
CA TYR A 328 -2.09 -18.30 13.62
C TYR A 328 -2.19 -19.72 13.03
N THR A 329 -3.18 -20.01 12.19
CA THR A 329 -3.39 -21.35 11.63
C THR A 329 -2.16 -21.90 10.92
N ARG A 330 -1.52 -21.05 10.09
CA ARG A 330 -0.33 -21.45 9.31
C ARG A 330 0.88 -21.75 10.21
N HIS A 331 1.14 -20.90 11.18
CA HIS A 331 2.26 -21.09 12.09
C HIS A 331 2.00 -22.29 13.02
N SER A 332 0.77 -22.43 13.50
CA SER A 332 0.36 -23.55 14.37
C SER A 332 0.48 -24.88 13.63
N TRP A 333 -0.07 -24.97 12.41
CA TRP A 333 0.04 -26.18 11.62
C TRP A 333 1.51 -26.54 11.35
N ALA A 334 2.32 -25.61 10.90
CA ALA A 334 3.74 -25.86 10.59
C ALA A 334 4.54 -26.28 11.84
N THR A 335 4.27 -25.65 13.00
CA THR A 335 4.93 -25.98 14.26
C THR A 335 4.53 -27.37 14.76
N ILE A 336 3.23 -27.70 14.69
CA ILE A 336 2.68 -29.01 15.14
C ILE A 336 3.15 -30.12 14.18
N ALA A 337 3.10 -29.90 12.87
CA ALA A 337 3.55 -30.86 11.86
C ALA A 337 5.04 -31.21 12.06
N ARG A 338 5.87 -30.17 12.27
CA ARG A 338 7.31 -30.35 12.53
C ARG A 338 7.57 -31.16 13.82
N GLY A 339 6.78 -30.94 14.87
CA GLY A 339 6.90 -31.69 16.13
C GLY A 339 6.36 -33.12 16.06
N ARG A 340 5.82 -33.54 14.90
CA ARG A 340 5.32 -34.91 14.66
C ARG A 340 5.99 -35.56 13.44
N ASP A 341 7.14 -35.01 13.00
CA ASP A 341 7.92 -35.51 11.87
C ASP A 341 7.13 -35.64 10.55
N VAL A 342 6.09 -34.83 10.40
CA VAL A 342 5.34 -34.75 9.13
C VAL A 342 6.17 -33.94 8.14
N PRO A 343 6.48 -34.46 6.92
CA PRO A 343 7.14 -33.68 5.88
C PRO A 343 6.38 -32.40 5.54
N LEU A 344 7.07 -31.28 5.46
CA LEU A 344 6.47 -29.95 5.22
C LEU A 344 6.32 -29.64 3.73
#